data_60eee778470ab264fa4257a54077c202
#
_entry.id   60eee778470ab264fa4257a54077c202
#
_cell.length_a   1.000
_cell.length_b   1.000
_cell.length_c   1.000
_cell.angle_alpha   90.00
_cell.angle_beta   90.00
_cell.angle_gamma   90.00
#
_symmetry.space_group_name_H-M   'P 1'
#
loop_
_entity.id
_entity.type
_entity.pdbx_description
1 polymer ?
#
loop_
_entity_poly.entity_id
_entity_poly.type
_entity_poly.pdbx_seq_one_letter_code
_entity_poly.pdbx_strand_id
1 'polypeptide(L)'
;MKLIFEKSVPGRRCTILPACDVESVSLPASLRRETKPLLPEMSETDISRHYTELCKQVHGVNCGFYPLGSCTMKYNPRIDEEMAALPGFANVHPLSPAEDLGGMQQVLDTAAQYLCEITGMDDMTFQPAAGAHGEFTGVLLIKQYHDARGDHKRTKIIVPDSAHGTNPATAAMCGYDVVNIASGPDGCVDLDALRAALGEDTAGLMLTNPNTVGIFDKNILEITRLVHEAGGLCYYDGANLNAVMGVVRPGDMGFDCIHMNLHKTFATPHGGGGPGAGAVGCKDFLREYLPHSALAEEPGHIQVRGFRGNFLVVVRALAYLLTLGKEGIPEAAENAVLNANYLMAKLKGTFTPAYDRLCMHEFVLDLSGLKKETGVSALDVAKSLIDEGIHPPTMYFPLIVHEALMLEPTETEGPETL
;
A
#
# COMPACT_ATOMS: atom_id res chain seq x y z
N MET A 1 19.20 25.35 -7.09
CA MET A 1 18.94 25.81 -5.68
C MET A 1 20.16 25.47 -4.82
N LYS A 2 20.53 26.30 -3.84
CA LYS A 2 21.61 25.97 -2.89
C LYS A 2 21.14 24.92 -1.88
N LEU A 3 22.00 24.00 -1.54
CA LEU A 3 21.76 23.04 -0.47
C LEU A 3 21.68 23.76 0.90
N ILE A 4 21.02 23.16 1.86
CA ILE A 4 20.86 23.74 3.21
C ILE A 4 22.23 24.02 3.85
N PHE A 5 23.23 23.17 3.60
CA PHE A 5 24.61 23.35 4.10
C PHE A 5 25.31 24.56 3.48
N GLU A 6 25.00 24.90 2.22
CA GLU A 6 25.54 26.07 1.51
C GLU A 6 24.88 27.39 1.93
N LYS A 7 23.73 27.29 2.61
CA LYS A 7 23.00 28.43 3.21
C LYS A 7 23.39 28.68 4.66
N SER A 8 24.21 27.82 5.26
CA SER A 8 24.65 27.93 6.65
C SER A 8 25.48 29.17 6.87
N VAL A 9 25.22 29.90 7.95
CA VAL A 9 25.98 31.10 8.38
C VAL A 9 26.38 30.91 9.84
N PRO A 10 27.70 30.87 10.15
CA PRO A 10 28.17 30.67 11.51
C PRO A 10 27.54 31.65 12.49
N GLY A 11 27.08 31.15 13.63
CA GLY A 11 26.42 31.91 14.67
C GLY A 11 24.94 32.12 14.53
N ARG A 12 24.32 31.79 13.37
CA ARG A 12 22.85 31.79 13.26
C ARG A 12 22.25 30.64 14.06
N ARG A 13 21.10 30.90 14.69
CA ARG A 13 20.41 29.91 15.51
C ARG A 13 18.92 29.91 15.22
N CYS A 14 18.37 28.70 15.22
CA CYS A 14 16.94 28.45 15.32
C CYS A 14 16.74 27.59 16.57
N THR A 15 16.17 28.17 17.63
CA THR A 15 15.97 27.47 18.90
C THR A 15 14.48 27.37 19.16
N ILE A 16 13.91 26.23 18.80
CA ILE A 16 12.51 25.88 19.07
C ILE A 16 12.37 24.76 20.11
N LEU A 17 13.50 24.18 20.54
CA LEU A 17 13.50 23.14 21.55
C LEU A 17 13.32 23.76 22.95
N PRO A 18 12.52 23.13 23.81
CA PRO A 18 12.41 23.54 25.21
C PRO A 18 13.79 23.43 25.92
N ALA A 19 13.93 24.12 27.01
CA ALA A 19 15.10 23.94 27.87
C ALA A 19 15.15 22.49 28.38
N CYS A 20 16.38 21.95 28.53
CA CYS A 20 16.57 20.63 29.13
C CYS A 20 16.11 20.68 30.59
N ASP A 21 15.15 19.82 30.93
CA ASP A 21 14.56 19.68 32.28
C ASP A 21 15.17 18.53 33.08
N VAL A 22 16.17 17.86 32.52
CA VAL A 22 16.92 16.78 33.18
C VAL A 22 18.38 17.21 33.41
N GLU A 23 19.00 16.61 34.40
CA GLU A 23 20.40 16.88 34.75
C GLU A 23 21.36 16.45 33.61
N SER A 24 22.28 17.32 33.24
CA SER A 24 23.23 17.04 32.17
C SER A 24 24.28 16.02 32.63
N VAL A 25 24.30 14.87 31.95
CA VAL A 25 25.32 13.84 32.20
C VAL A 25 26.57 14.09 31.36
N SER A 26 27.73 14.12 31.96
CA SER A 26 28.99 14.25 31.25
C SER A 26 29.47 12.88 30.75
N LEU A 27 29.56 12.72 29.45
CA LEU A 27 30.11 11.49 28.85
C LEU A 27 31.63 11.40 29.08
N PRO A 28 32.20 10.18 29.28
CA PRO A 28 33.64 9.97 29.30
C PRO A 28 34.30 10.53 28.03
N ALA A 29 35.52 11.04 28.15
CA ALA A 29 36.25 11.64 27.03
C ALA A 29 36.40 10.69 25.84
N SER A 30 36.59 9.39 26.11
CA SER A 30 36.68 8.33 25.09
C SER A 30 35.40 8.12 24.27
N LEU A 31 34.24 8.58 24.75
CA LEU A 31 32.94 8.48 24.04
C LEU A 31 32.52 9.81 23.43
N ARG A 32 33.30 10.88 23.65
CA ARG A 32 32.99 12.19 23.06
C ARG A 32 33.64 12.29 21.69
N ARG A 33 32.90 12.85 20.73
CA ARG A 33 33.52 13.22 19.45
C ARG A 33 34.48 14.40 19.65
N GLU A 34 35.60 14.40 18.95
CA GLU A 34 36.59 15.46 19.01
C GLU A 34 36.13 16.74 18.29
N THR A 35 35.32 16.60 17.26
CA THR A 35 34.81 17.71 16.44
C THR A 35 33.31 17.83 16.55
N LYS A 36 32.77 19.05 16.51
CA LYS A 36 31.32 19.28 16.45
C LYS A 36 30.75 18.71 15.15
N PRO A 37 29.49 18.19 15.17
CA PRO A 37 28.78 17.86 13.93
C PRO A 37 28.69 19.08 13.03
N LEU A 38 28.93 18.90 11.73
CA LEU A 38 28.78 19.95 10.72
C LEU A 38 27.29 20.13 10.37
N LEU A 39 26.49 20.53 11.34
CA LEU A 39 25.08 20.88 11.12
C LEU A 39 24.98 22.32 10.60
N PRO A 40 24.00 22.60 9.71
CA PRO A 40 23.83 23.97 9.22
C PRO A 40 23.34 24.90 10.33
N GLU A 41 23.98 26.05 10.42
CA GLU A 41 23.60 27.13 11.35
C GLU A 41 22.69 28.12 10.59
N MET A 42 21.39 28.11 10.90
CA MET A 42 20.38 28.86 10.15
C MET A 42 19.35 29.50 11.09
N SER A 43 18.71 30.56 10.64
CA SER A 43 17.53 31.10 11.28
C SER A 43 16.27 30.30 10.91
N GLU A 44 15.20 30.40 11.71
CA GLU A 44 13.91 29.80 11.42
C GLU A 44 13.38 30.25 10.04
N THR A 45 13.52 31.56 9.75
CA THR A 45 13.10 32.13 8.45
C THR A 45 13.83 31.49 7.28
N ASP A 46 15.15 31.28 7.39
CA ASP A 46 15.95 30.66 6.34
C ASP A 46 15.54 29.19 6.11
N ILE A 47 15.28 28.47 7.21
CA ILE A 47 14.80 27.07 7.15
C ILE A 47 13.42 27.02 6.48
N SER A 48 12.47 27.82 6.94
CA SER A 48 11.11 27.89 6.40
C SER A 48 11.12 28.20 4.90
N ARG A 49 11.89 29.20 4.48
CA ARG A 49 12.01 29.56 3.07
C ARG A 49 12.68 28.48 2.24
N HIS A 50 13.69 27.81 2.77
CA HIS A 50 14.38 26.72 2.07
C HIS A 50 13.42 25.55 1.77
N TYR A 51 12.70 25.09 2.77
CA TYR A 51 11.76 23.97 2.58
C TYR A 51 10.52 24.37 1.78
N THR A 52 10.04 25.61 1.91
CA THR A 52 8.96 26.12 1.04
C THR A 52 9.39 26.14 -0.42
N GLU A 53 10.63 26.55 -0.71
CA GLU A 53 11.19 26.53 -2.06
C GLU A 53 11.32 25.11 -2.61
N LEU A 54 11.77 24.16 -1.78
CA LEU A 54 11.80 22.73 -2.12
C LEU A 54 10.42 22.17 -2.44
N CYS A 55 9.43 22.45 -1.58
CA CYS A 55 8.05 21.99 -1.79
C CYS A 55 7.45 22.44 -3.12
N LYS A 56 7.85 23.62 -3.62
CA LYS A 56 7.39 24.13 -4.92
C LYS A 56 7.98 23.38 -6.12
N GLN A 57 9.05 22.62 -5.91
CA GLN A 57 9.72 21.86 -6.96
C GLN A 57 9.30 20.39 -6.98
N VAL A 58 8.46 19.96 -6.02
CA VAL A 58 7.98 18.59 -5.90
C VAL A 58 6.55 18.53 -6.40
N HIS A 59 6.28 17.58 -7.30
CA HIS A 59 4.92 17.29 -7.74
C HIS A 59 4.18 16.45 -6.68
N GLY A 60 2.92 16.78 -6.42
CA GLY A 60 2.05 16.05 -5.51
C GLY A 60 0.61 16.11 -5.98
N VAL A 61 -0.27 15.32 -5.39
CA VAL A 61 -1.70 15.24 -5.77
C VAL A 61 -2.44 16.58 -5.70
N ASN A 62 -1.92 17.55 -4.94
CA ASN A 62 -2.47 18.91 -4.87
C ASN A 62 -1.89 19.85 -5.93
N CYS A 63 -0.89 19.44 -6.70
CA CYS A 63 -0.25 20.24 -7.73
C CYS A 63 -0.79 19.94 -9.13
N GLY A 64 -1.31 18.74 -9.35
CA GLY A 64 -1.82 18.31 -10.65
C GLY A 64 -2.00 16.79 -10.73
N PHE A 65 -2.27 16.33 -11.94
CA PHE A 65 -2.54 14.93 -12.23
C PHE A 65 -1.35 14.01 -11.85
N TYR A 66 -1.66 12.92 -11.18
CA TYR A 66 -0.66 12.00 -10.63
C TYR A 66 -1.00 10.53 -11.01
N PRO A 67 -0.81 10.14 -12.29
CA PRO A 67 -1.30 8.85 -12.80
C PRO A 67 -0.37 7.67 -12.51
N LEU A 68 0.20 7.59 -11.31
CA LEU A 68 1.15 6.55 -10.95
C LEU A 68 0.45 5.19 -10.80
N GLY A 69 0.64 4.29 -11.74
CA GLY A 69 0.09 2.93 -11.68
C GLY A 69 0.67 2.09 -10.54
N SER A 70 -0.09 1.12 -10.07
CA SER A 70 0.19 0.28 -8.90
C SER A 70 0.27 1.04 -7.57
N CYS A 71 -0.06 2.33 -7.58
CA CYS A 71 -0.13 3.15 -6.39
C CYS A 71 -1.24 4.20 -6.53
N THR A 72 -2.35 3.99 -5.88
CA THR A 72 -3.52 4.88 -5.91
C THR A 72 -3.19 6.23 -5.31
N MET A 73 -2.73 7.17 -6.15
CA MET A 73 -2.35 8.53 -5.76
C MET A 73 -3.55 9.48 -5.86
N LYS A 74 -4.59 9.18 -5.08
CA LYS A 74 -5.78 10.03 -5.05
C LYS A 74 -5.66 11.22 -4.10
N TYR A 75 -6.51 12.22 -4.30
CA TYR A 75 -6.64 13.34 -3.38
C TYR A 75 -6.98 12.87 -1.96
N ASN A 76 -6.32 13.46 -0.97
CA ASN A 76 -6.60 13.20 0.44
C ASN A 76 -7.51 14.30 0.98
N PRO A 77 -8.75 13.99 1.39
CA PRO A 77 -9.70 15.00 1.87
C PRO A 77 -9.19 15.76 3.10
N ARG A 78 -9.40 17.08 3.12
CA ARG A 78 -8.95 17.92 4.25
C ARG A 78 -9.59 17.56 5.57
N ILE A 79 -10.83 17.08 5.53
CA ILE A 79 -11.54 16.64 6.75
C ILE A 79 -10.78 15.53 7.48
N ASP A 80 -10.09 14.66 6.75
CA ASP A 80 -9.31 13.57 7.33
C ASP A 80 -8.15 14.11 8.18
N GLU A 81 -7.49 15.17 7.70
CA GLU A 81 -6.42 15.86 8.45
C GLU A 81 -6.97 16.61 9.67
N GLU A 82 -8.11 17.28 9.52
CA GLU A 82 -8.77 17.99 10.62
C GLU A 82 -9.18 17.03 11.74
N MET A 83 -9.73 15.86 11.38
CA MET A 83 -10.09 14.84 12.37
C MET A 83 -8.85 14.26 13.06
N ALA A 84 -7.80 13.94 12.33
CA ALA A 84 -6.56 13.42 12.91
C ALA A 84 -5.83 14.45 13.82
N ALA A 85 -6.04 15.74 13.57
CA ALA A 85 -5.45 16.83 14.37
C ALA A 85 -6.21 17.12 15.67
N LEU A 86 -7.39 16.54 15.89
CA LEU A 86 -8.14 16.74 17.13
C LEU A 86 -7.30 16.35 18.36
N PRO A 87 -7.22 17.18 19.41
CA PRO A 87 -6.38 16.92 20.57
C PRO A 87 -6.67 15.57 21.25
N GLY A 88 -7.93 15.12 21.23
CA GLY A 88 -8.33 13.83 21.78
C GLY A 88 -7.73 12.62 21.05
N PHE A 89 -7.27 12.80 19.81
CA PHE A 89 -6.55 11.77 19.05
C PHE A 89 -5.05 12.04 19.00
N ALA A 90 -4.65 13.29 18.73
CA ALA A 90 -3.24 13.64 18.50
C ALA A 90 -2.39 13.60 19.79
N ASN A 91 -2.99 13.86 20.96
CA ASN A 91 -2.28 13.94 22.24
C ASN A 91 -2.37 12.65 23.07
N VAL A 92 -2.94 11.57 22.53
CA VAL A 92 -3.00 10.28 23.22
C VAL A 92 -1.70 9.49 22.98
N HIS A 93 -1.06 9.06 24.07
CA HIS A 93 0.10 8.17 23.96
C HIS A 93 -0.35 6.70 23.98
N PRO A 94 0.12 5.84 23.05
CA PRO A 94 -0.34 4.45 22.95
C PRO A 94 0.03 3.57 24.16
N LEU A 95 0.94 4.02 25.02
CA LEU A 95 1.31 3.36 26.30
C LEU A 95 0.63 3.99 27.52
N SER A 96 -0.35 4.88 27.33
CA SER A 96 -1.19 5.35 28.44
C SER A 96 -1.96 4.17 29.07
N PRO A 97 -2.40 4.31 30.34
CA PRO A 97 -3.24 3.31 30.99
C PRO A 97 -4.46 2.96 30.13
N ALA A 98 -4.90 1.69 30.19
CA ALA A 98 -5.99 1.20 29.34
C ALA A 98 -7.30 1.97 29.52
N GLU A 99 -7.56 2.46 30.73
CA GLU A 99 -8.72 3.30 31.07
C GLU A 99 -8.75 4.64 30.33
N ASP A 100 -7.59 5.16 29.93
CA ASP A 100 -7.45 6.41 29.16
C ASP A 100 -7.54 6.20 27.66
N LEU A 101 -7.48 4.96 27.20
CA LEU A 101 -7.41 4.59 25.78
C LEU A 101 -8.78 4.21 25.17
N GLY A 102 -9.89 4.35 25.91
CA GLY A 102 -11.20 3.92 25.45
C GLY A 102 -11.64 4.52 24.11
N GLY A 103 -11.39 5.82 23.89
CA GLY A 103 -11.67 6.48 22.60
C GLY A 103 -10.80 5.99 21.46
N MET A 104 -9.50 5.72 21.72
CA MET A 104 -8.60 5.10 20.74
C MET A 104 -9.10 3.71 20.34
N GLN A 105 -9.47 2.89 21.30
CA GLN A 105 -9.99 1.54 21.05
C GLN A 105 -11.27 1.59 20.22
N GLN A 106 -12.20 2.49 20.56
CA GLN A 106 -13.44 2.65 19.81
C GLN A 106 -13.18 3.03 18.33
N VAL A 107 -12.21 3.89 18.05
CA VAL A 107 -11.80 4.22 16.66
C VAL A 107 -11.30 2.98 15.94
N LEU A 108 -10.40 2.22 16.57
CA LEU A 108 -9.84 1.00 15.98
C LEU A 108 -10.92 -0.06 15.72
N ASP A 109 -11.81 -0.29 16.68
CA ASP A 109 -12.89 -1.26 16.56
C ASP A 109 -13.89 -0.87 15.46
N THR A 110 -14.24 0.43 15.38
CA THR A 110 -15.13 0.93 14.32
C THR A 110 -14.49 0.82 12.95
N ALA A 111 -13.21 1.18 12.82
CA ALA A 111 -12.49 1.03 11.58
C ALA A 111 -12.38 -0.45 11.16
N ALA A 112 -12.07 -1.34 12.11
CA ALA A 112 -12.03 -2.79 11.87
C ALA A 112 -13.39 -3.31 11.39
N GLN A 113 -14.48 -2.92 12.04
CA GLN A 113 -15.83 -3.32 11.65
C GLN A 113 -16.16 -2.92 10.21
N TYR A 114 -15.88 -1.67 9.81
CA TYR A 114 -16.15 -1.20 8.45
C TYR A 114 -15.27 -1.86 7.41
N LEU A 115 -13.99 -2.06 7.72
CA LEU A 115 -13.08 -2.74 6.80
C LEU A 115 -13.42 -4.23 6.67
N CYS A 116 -13.84 -4.89 7.73
CA CYS A 116 -14.36 -6.26 7.67
C CYS A 116 -15.61 -6.35 6.78
N GLU A 117 -16.55 -5.40 6.90
CA GLU A 117 -17.73 -5.35 6.03
C GLU A 117 -17.35 -5.17 4.56
N ILE A 118 -16.42 -4.26 4.25
CA ILE A 118 -15.95 -3.99 2.86
C ILE A 118 -15.24 -5.20 2.28
N THR A 119 -14.49 -5.95 3.09
CA THR A 119 -13.61 -7.03 2.61
C THR A 119 -14.20 -8.42 2.74
N GLY A 120 -15.27 -8.59 3.56
CA GLY A 120 -15.81 -9.91 3.91
C GLY A 120 -14.89 -10.71 4.84
N MET A 121 -14.00 -10.03 5.58
CA MET A 121 -13.20 -10.63 6.65
C MET A 121 -13.94 -10.56 7.98
N ASP A 122 -13.46 -11.32 8.97
CA ASP A 122 -14.13 -11.47 10.27
C ASP A 122 -13.39 -10.73 11.39
N ASP A 123 -12.09 -10.44 11.22
CA ASP A 123 -11.30 -9.65 12.17
C ASP A 123 -10.15 -8.91 11.47
N MET A 124 -9.54 -7.91 12.16
CA MET A 124 -8.61 -6.96 11.56
C MET A 124 -7.52 -6.52 12.55
N THR A 125 -6.27 -6.36 12.06
CA THR A 125 -5.19 -5.67 12.78
C THR A 125 -4.68 -4.48 11.99
N PHE A 126 -4.25 -3.42 12.71
CA PHE A 126 -3.65 -2.21 12.13
C PHE A 126 -2.15 -2.11 12.42
N GLN A 127 -1.52 -3.16 12.93
CA GLN A 127 -0.10 -3.13 13.27
C GLN A 127 0.82 -2.90 12.07
N PRO A 128 0.56 -3.45 10.86
CA PRO A 128 1.49 -3.29 9.74
C PRO A 128 1.74 -1.83 9.37
N ALA A 129 2.99 -1.51 9.05
CA ALA A 129 3.40 -0.15 8.73
C ALA A 129 3.02 0.30 7.32
N ALA A 130 2.88 -0.66 6.40
CA ALA A 130 2.60 -0.41 4.98
C ALA A 130 2.24 -1.74 4.28
N GLY A 131 2.11 -1.72 2.92
CA GLY A 131 1.72 -2.89 2.12
C GLY A 131 2.62 -4.09 2.29
N ALA A 132 3.91 -3.96 2.01
CA ALA A 132 4.86 -5.09 2.14
C ALA A 132 4.91 -5.68 3.56
N HIS A 133 4.70 -4.84 4.60
CA HIS A 133 4.59 -5.31 5.97
C HIS A 133 3.24 -6.00 6.23
N GLY A 134 2.18 -5.57 5.56
CA GLY A 134 0.88 -6.27 5.53
C GLY A 134 0.97 -7.61 4.82
N GLU A 135 1.67 -7.68 3.67
CA GLU A 135 1.96 -8.95 3.00
C GLU A 135 2.68 -9.93 3.94
N PHE A 136 3.76 -9.47 4.57
CA PHE A 136 4.51 -10.26 5.55
C PHE A 136 3.60 -10.77 6.67
N THR A 137 2.75 -9.91 7.22
CA THR A 137 1.81 -10.29 8.29
C THR A 137 0.81 -11.34 7.79
N GLY A 138 0.21 -11.16 6.61
CA GLY A 138 -0.74 -12.12 6.04
C GLY A 138 -0.12 -13.50 5.77
N VAL A 139 1.10 -13.54 5.24
CA VAL A 139 1.82 -14.81 5.02
C VAL A 139 2.23 -15.45 6.35
N LEU A 140 2.54 -14.66 7.39
CA LEU A 140 2.77 -15.19 8.74
C LEU A 140 1.52 -15.84 9.33
N LEU A 141 0.30 -15.32 9.08
CA LEU A 141 -0.94 -15.98 9.50
C LEU A 141 -1.05 -17.39 8.89
N ILE A 142 -0.80 -17.50 7.58
CA ILE A 142 -0.77 -18.79 6.87
C ILE A 142 0.26 -19.73 7.49
N LYS A 143 1.46 -19.23 7.77
CA LYS A 143 2.52 -20.02 8.37
C LYS A 143 2.13 -20.54 9.74
N GLN A 144 1.64 -19.68 10.62
CA GLN A 144 1.23 -20.09 11.97
C GLN A 144 0.07 -21.08 11.97
N TYR A 145 -0.89 -20.89 11.06
CA TYR A 145 -1.98 -21.84 10.89
C TYR A 145 -1.47 -23.24 10.56
N HIS A 146 -0.54 -23.39 9.61
CA HIS A 146 0.04 -24.68 9.27
C HIS A 146 0.93 -25.24 10.38
N ASP A 147 1.77 -24.41 10.99
CA ASP A 147 2.67 -24.80 12.08
C ASP A 147 1.89 -25.28 13.32
N ALA A 148 0.82 -24.59 13.71
CA ALA A 148 -0.03 -24.97 14.85
C ALA A 148 -0.72 -26.33 14.65
N ARG A 149 -0.96 -26.72 13.41
CA ARG A 149 -1.54 -28.02 13.04
C ARG A 149 -0.49 -29.11 12.82
N GLY A 150 0.80 -28.79 12.97
CA GLY A 150 1.90 -29.70 12.68
C GLY A 150 2.04 -30.09 11.20
N ASP A 151 1.48 -29.29 10.29
CA ASP A 151 1.51 -29.56 8.84
C ASP A 151 2.76 -28.95 8.18
N HIS A 152 3.93 -29.38 8.64
CA HIS A 152 5.24 -28.86 8.21
C HIS A 152 5.63 -29.25 6.78
N LYS A 153 4.84 -30.07 6.10
CA LYS A 153 5.05 -30.38 4.68
C LYS A 153 4.66 -29.25 3.73
N ARG A 154 3.93 -28.25 4.23
CA ARG A 154 3.47 -27.10 3.49
C ARG A 154 4.58 -26.06 3.34
N THR A 155 5.39 -26.21 2.29
CA THR A 155 6.65 -25.46 2.12
C THR A 155 6.63 -24.46 0.99
N LYS A 156 5.58 -24.46 0.13
CA LYS A 156 5.56 -23.57 -1.02
C LYS A 156 4.35 -22.61 -1.04
N ILE A 157 4.61 -21.41 -1.55
CA ILE A 157 3.59 -20.41 -1.90
C ILE A 157 3.59 -20.25 -3.43
N ILE A 158 2.39 -20.28 -4.02
CA ILE A 158 2.18 -20.04 -5.44
C ILE A 158 1.95 -18.54 -5.66
N VAL A 159 2.60 -17.97 -6.68
CA VAL A 159 2.52 -16.54 -7.01
C VAL A 159 2.39 -16.39 -8.54
N PRO A 160 1.37 -15.71 -9.07
CA PRO A 160 1.31 -15.40 -10.51
C PRO A 160 2.44 -14.47 -10.96
N ASP A 161 2.88 -14.58 -12.21
CA ASP A 161 3.92 -13.77 -12.82
C ASP A 161 3.55 -12.28 -12.97
N SER A 162 2.25 -11.98 -12.94
CA SER A 162 1.70 -10.62 -12.88
C SER A 162 1.72 -10.01 -11.48
N ALA A 163 2.10 -10.76 -10.42
CA ALA A 163 2.12 -10.23 -9.05
C ALA A 163 3.16 -9.12 -8.88
N HIS A 164 2.94 -8.25 -7.90
CA HIS A 164 3.94 -7.29 -7.49
C HIS A 164 5.20 -8.01 -6.98
N GLY A 165 6.38 -7.47 -7.29
CA GLY A 165 7.67 -8.10 -6.94
C GLY A 165 7.91 -8.32 -5.43
N THR A 166 7.14 -7.65 -4.56
CA THR A 166 7.18 -7.85 -3.10
C THR A 166 6.51 -9.16 -2.66
N ASN A 167 5.55 -9.69 -3.41
CA ASN A 167 4.86 -10.93 -3.05
C ASN A 167 5.82 -12.14 -2.98
N PRO A 168 6.60 -12.47 -4.04
CA PRO A 168 7.56 -13.55 -3.95
C PRO A 168 8.66 -13.28 -2.91
N ALA A 169 9.11 -12.03 -2.75
CA ALA A 169 10.10 -11.66 -1.75
C ALA A 169 9.58 -11.90 -0.32
N THR A 170 8.32 -11.56 -0.05
CA THR A 170 7.66 -11.79 1.24
C THR A 170 7.50 -13.28 1.54
N ALA A 171 7.06 -14.08 0.56
CA ALA A 171 6.95 -15.53 0.72
C ALA A 171 8.31 -16.16 1.09
N ALA A 172 9.37 -15.78 0.38
CA ALA A 172 10.74 -16.24 0.67
C ALA A 172 11.22 -15.79 2.06
N MET A 173 10.91 -14.56 2.47
CA MET A 173 11.26 -14.04 3.81
C MET A 173 10.57 -14.81 4.93
N CYS A 174 9.35 -15.33 4.69
CA CYS A 174 8.64 -16.19 5.62
C CYS A 174 9.13 -17.66 5.61
N GLY A 175 10.10 -17.97 4.76
CA GLY A 175 10.73 -19.30 4.68
C GLY A 175 10.02 -20.28 3.75
N TYR A 176 9.21 -19.77 2.81
CA TYR A 176 8.56 -20.59 1.79
C TYR A 176 9.33 -20.61 0.48
N ASP A 177 9.25 -21.71 -0.23
CA ASP A 177 9.63 -21.81 -1.63
C ASP A 177 8.58 -21.10 -2.49
N VAL A 178 9.03 -20.30 -3.47
CA VAL A 178 8.14 -19.57 -4.35
C VAL A 178 7.97 -20.32 -5.66
N VAL A 179 6.73 -20.61 -6.02
CA VAL A 179 6.38 -21.21 -7.31
C VAL A 179 5.64 -20.19 -8.14
N ASN A 180 6.30 -19.69 -9.19
CA ASN A 180 5.67 -18.77 -10.12
C ASN A 180 4.83 -19.54 -11.15
N ILE A 181 3.62 -19.04 -11.42
CA ILE A 181 2.75 -19.54 -12.48
C ILE A 181 2.53 -18.46 -13.54
N ALA A 182 2.48 -18.87 -14.80
CA ALA A 182 2.29 -17.95 -15.91
C ALA A 182 0.85 -17.45 -15.98
N SER A 183 0.68 -16.22 -16.47
CA SER A 183 -0.61 -15.69 -16.90
C SER A 183 -0.97 -16.21 -18.29
N GLY A 184 -2.26 -16.43 -18.52
CA GLY A 184 -2.78 -16.74 -19.86
C GLY A 184 -2.73 -15.53 -20.81
N PRO A 185 -3.02 -15.72 -22.08
CA PRO A 185 -3.00 -14.65 -23.09
C PRO A 185 -4.06 -13.57 -22.83
N ASP A 186 -5.05 -13.84 -21.99
CA ASP A 186 -6.06 -12.89 -21.54
C ASP A 186 -5.65 -12.12 -20.28
N GLY A 187 -4.44 -12.34 -19.77
CA GLY A 187 -3.88 -11.70 -18.58
C GLY A 187 -4.42 -12.26 -17.26
N CYS A 188 -5.25 -13.30 -17.28
CA CYS A 188 -5.72 -14.02 -16.10
C CYS A 188 -4.75 -15.15 -15.72
N VAL A 189 -4.93 -15.72 -14.52
CA VAL A 189 -4.19 -16.91 -14.10
C VAL A 189 -4.47 -18.09 -15.03
N ASP A 190 -3.43 -18.76 -15.50
CA ASP A 190 -3.56 -20.01 -16.24
C ASP A 190 -3.96 -21.13 -15.26
N LEU A 191 -5.21 -21.62 -15.40
CA LEU A 191 -5.75 -22.65 -14.51
C LEU A 191 -5.03 -24.00 -14.65
N ASP A 192 -4.50 -24.34 -15.81
CA ASP A 192 -3.79 -25.59 -16.01
C ASP A 192 -2.38 -25.52 -15.37
N ALA A 193 -1.72 -24.36 -15.49
CA ALA A 193 -0.48 -24.08 -14.77
C ALA A 193 -0.70 -24.10 -13.26
N LEU A 194 -1.81 -23.53 -12.77
CA LEU A 194 -2.17 -23.58 -11.35
C LEU A 194 -2.37 -25.02 -10.87
N ARG A 195 -3.19 -25.82 -11.61
CA ARG A 195 -3.42 -27.24 -11.26
C ARG A 195 -2.14 -28.04 -11.22
N ALA A 196 -1.22 -27.80 -12.15
CA ALA A 196 0.08 -28.47 -12.20
C ALA A 196 1.00 -28.09 -11.04
N ALA A 197 0.86 -26.86 -10.52
CA ALA A 197 1.65 -26.34 -9.40
C ALA A 197 1.13 -26.79 -8.02
N LEU A 198 -0.17 -27.12 -7.91
CA LEU A 198 -0.78 -27.52 -6.64
C LEU A 198 -0.35 -28.92 -6.18
N GLY A 199 -0.17 -29.09 -4.88
CA GLY A 199 0.21 -30.36 -4.26
C GLY A 199 0.05 -30.33 -2.75
N GLU A 200 0.37 -31.46 -2.10
CA GLU A 200 0.31 -31.57 -0.63
C GLU A 200 1.29 -30.65 0.10
N ASP A 201 2.29 -30.13 -0.61
CA ASP A 201 3.28 -29.16 -0.13
C ASP A 201 2.86 -27.69 -0.32
N THR A 202 1.67 -27.43 -0.89
CA THR A 202 1.14 -26.08 -1.08
C THR A 202 0.68 -25.49 0.25
N ALA A 203 1.36 -24.45 0.74
CA ALA A 203 0.95 -23.67 1.90
C ALA A 203 -0.14 -22.66 1.54
N GLY A 204 -0.03 -22.01 0.36
CA GLY A 204 -1.02 -21.05 -0.09
C GLY A 204 -0.73 -20.44 -1.44
N LEU A 205 -1.61 -19.51 -1.81
CA LEU A 205 -1.53 -18.66 -3.00
C LEU A 205 -1.53 -17.20 -2.56
N MET A 206 -0.63 -16.39 -3.13
CA MET A 206 -0.69 -14.93 -3.05
C MET A 206 -1.21 -14.36 -4.37
N LEU A 207 -2.33 -13.65 -4.33
CA LEU A 207 -2.98 -13.13 -5.52
C LEU A 207 -3.49 -11.71 -5.30
N THR A 208 -3.33 -10.89 -6.34
CA THR A 208 -3.94 -9.57 -6.46
C THR A 208 -5.10 -9.65 -7.45
N ASN A 209 -6.30 -9.19 -7.09
CA ASN A 209 -7.46 -9.17 -7.99
C ASN A 209 -8.28 -7.88 -7.79
N PRO A 210 -8.30 -6.93 -8.74
CA PRO A 210 -7.65 -7.00 -10.08
C PRO A 210 -6.13 -7.08 -10.00
N ASN A 211 -5.54 -7.73 -11.00
CA ASN A 211 -4.09 -7.90 -11.06
C ASN A 211 -3.38 -6.60 -11.52
N THR A 212 -2.05 -6.62 -11.55
CA THR A 212 -1.22 -5.46 -11.89
C THR A 212 -1.29 -5.02 -13.36
N VAL A 213 -1.92 -5.79 -14.23
CA VAL A 213 -2.23 -5.35 -15.61
C VAL A 213 -3.65 -4.78 -15.75
N GLY A 214 -4.32 -4.54 -14.61
CA GLY A 214 -5.65 -3.95 -14.56
C GLY A 214 -6.80 -4.89 -14.92
N ILE A 215 -6.62 -6.20 -14.81
CA ILE A 215 -7.61 -7.20 -15.20
C ILE A 215 -8.18 -7.91 -13.97
N PHE A 216 -9.51 -7.97 -13.87
CA PHE A 216 -10.19 -8.80 -12.89
C PHE A 216 -10.22 -10.26 -13.39
N ASP A 217 -9.68 -11.18 -12.58
CA ASP A 217 -9.70 -12.61 -12.92
C ASP A 217 -11.10 -13.19 -12.72
N LYS A 218 -11.73 -13.51 -13.84
CA LYS A 218 -13.09 -14.09 -13.87
C LYS A 218 -13.18 -15.48 -13.26
N ASN A 219 -12.05 -16.18 -13.15
CA ASN A 219 -11.97 -17.56 -12.65
C ASN A 219 -11.67 -17.61 -11.14
N ILE A 220 -11.76 -16.47 -10.43
CA ILE A 220 -11.30 -16.36 -9.05
C ILE A 220 -11.91 -17.40 -8.11
N LEU A 221 -13.19 -17.74 -8.24
CA LEU A 221 -13.83 -18.76 -7.41
C LEU A 221 -13.27 -20.17 -7.67
N GLU A 222 -12.89 -20.46 -8.90
CA GLU A 222 -12.23 -21.74 -9.25
C GLU A 222 -10.79 -21.77 -8.72
N ILE A 223 -10.07 -20.66 -8.80
CA ILE A 223 -8.70 -20.53 -8.31
C ILE A 223 -8.66 -20.80 -6.80
N THR A 224 -9.49 -20.11 -6.03
CA THR A 224 -9.51 -20.27 -4.55
C THR A 224 -9.98 -21.67 -4.15
N ARG A 225 -10.98 -22.22 -4.85
CA ARG A 225 -11.44 -23.60 -4.61
C ARG A 225 -10.33 -24.61 -4.82
N LEU A 226 -9.55 -24.51 -5.91
CA LEU A 226 -8.46 -25.42 -6.21
C LEU A 226 -7.35 -25.38 -5.13
N VAL A 227 -7.02 -24.17 -4.65
CA VAL A 227 -6.02 -24.00 -3.58
C VAL A 227 -6.50 -24.62 -2.28
N HIS A 228 -7.77 -24.40 -1.91
CA HIS A 228 -8.36 -25.00 -0.70
C HIS A 228 -8.45 -26.53 -0.80
N GLU A 229 -8.80 -27.07 -1.95
CA GLU A 229 -8.81 -28.54 -2.15
C GLU A 229 -7.42 -29.17 -2.00
N ALA A 230 -6.38 -28.44 -2.36
CA ALA A 230 -4.99 -28.86 -2.09
C ALA A 230 -4.60 -28.67 -0.61
N GLY A 231 -5.45 -28.03 0.20
CA GLY A 231 -5.23 -27.73 1.62
C GLY A 231 -4.37 -26.51 1.89
N GLY A 232 -4.12 -25.67 0.88
CA GLY A 232 -3.50 -24.34 0.99
C GLY A 232 -4.49 -23.27 1.39
N LEU A 233 -4.00 -22.06 1.71
CA LEU A 233 -4.80 -20.88 2.02
C LEU A 233 -4.61 -19.80 0.96
N CYS A 234 -5.61 -18.92 0.81
CA CYS A 234 -5.64 -17.87 -0.17
C CYS A 234 -5.41 -16.50 0.48
N TYR A 235 -4.29 -15.86 0.13
CA TYR A 235 -3.97 -14.51 0.55
C TYR A 235 -4.30 -13.52 -0.56
N TYR A 236 -5.05 -12.46 -0.23
CA TYR A 236 -5.40 -11.38 -1.12
C TYR A 236 -4.47 -10.18 -0.93
N ASP A 237 -3.76 -9.80 -1.99
CA ASP A 237 -3.06 -8.53 -2.03
C ASP A 237 -4.07 -7.40 -2.31
N GLY A 238 -4.38 -6.64 -1.28
CA GLY A 238 -5.38 -5.58 -1.33
C GLY A 238 -4.85 -4.23 -1.81
N ALA A 239 -3.68 -4.19 -2.44
CA ALA A 239 -3.14 -2.95 -3.01
C ALA A 239 -4.08 -2.33 -4.05
N ASN A 240 -4.83 -3.18 -4.78
CA ASN A 240 -5.77 -2.79 -5.84
C ASN A 240 -7.25 -2.77 -5.39
N LEU A 241 -7.51 -2.75 -4.09
CA LEU A 241 -8.88 -2.77 -3.54
C LEU A 241 -9.73 -1.57 -4.00
N ASN A 242 -9.11 -0.46 -4.38
CA ASN A 242 -9.80 0.73 -4.88
C ASN A 242 -10.72 0.46 -6.09
N ALA A 243 -10.43 -0.57 -6.86
CA ALA A 243 -11.22 -0.96 -8.02
C ALA A 243 -12.51 -1.71 -7.68
N VAL A 244 -12.61 -2.26 -6.48
CA VAL A 244 -13.66 -3.25 -6.15
C VAL A 244 -14.35 -2.99 -4.80
N MET A 245 -13.88 -2.02 -3.99
CA MET A 245 -14.47 -1.75 -2.68
C MET A 245 -15.95 -1.39 -2.78
N GLY A 246 -16.77 -2.05 -1.98
CA GLY A 246 -18.23 -1.85 -2.02
C GLY A 246 -18.95 -2.54 -3.18
N VAL A 247 -18.24 -3.14 -4.13
CA VAL A 247 -18.79 -3.87 -5.29
C VAL A 247 -18.67 -5.38 -5.11
N VAL A 248 -17.47 -5.87 -4.75
CA VAL A 248 -17.24 -7.27 -4.39
C VAL A 248 -16.36 -7.33 -3.14
N ARG A 249 -16.52 -8.40 -2.37
CA ARG A 249 -15.74 -8.62 -1.14
C ARG A 249 -14.75 -9.76 -1.32
N PRO A 250 -13.45 -9.55 -1.08
CA PRO A 250 -12.44 -10.61 -1.19
C PRO A 250 -12.76 -11.89 -0.39
N GLY A 251 -13.31 -11.75 0.82
CA GLY A 251 -13.74 -12.91 1.61
C GLY A 251 -14.81 -13.77 0.93
N ASP A 252 -15.71 -13.16 0.15
CA ASP A 252 -16.74 -13.89 -0.60
C ASP A 252 -16.17 -14.56 -1.86
N MET A 253 -15.00 -14.11 -2.33
CA MET A 253 -14.27 -14.74 -3.41
C MET A 253 -13.43 -15.95 -2.94
N GLY A 254 -13.44 -16.27 -1.63
CA GLY A 254 -12.71 -17.39 -1.06
C GLY A 254 -11.31 -17.07 -0.54
N PHE A 255 -10.98 -15.79 -0.30
CA PHE A 255 -9.75 -15.42 0.35
C PHE A 255 -9.84 -15.54 1.88
N ASP A 256 -8.79 -16.06 2.48
CA ASP A 256 -8.70 -16.36 3.91
C ASP A 256 -8.11 -15.21 4.71
N CYS A 257 -7.23 -14.43 4.09
CA CYS A 257 -6.67 -13.23 4.65
C CYS A 257 -6.35 -12.19 3.55
N ILE A 258 -6.28 -10.94 3.97
CA ILE A 258 -6.06 -9.78 3.10
C ILE A 258 -5.12 -8.78 3.79
N HIS A 259 -4.27 -8.10 3.03
CA HIS A 259 -3.75 -6.81 3.45
C HIS A 259 -4.39 -5.66 2.68
N MET A 260 -4.39 -4.48 3.27
CA MET A 260 -4.85 -3.24 2.64
C MET A 260 -3.84 -2.12 2.90
N ASN A 261 -3.67 -1.25 1.90
CA ASN A 261 -2.88 -0.05 2.03
C ASN A 261 -3.81 1.12 2.34
N LEU A 262 -3.78 1.63 3.59
CA LEU A 262 -4.62 2.77 3.95
C LEU A 262 -4.25 4.03 3.15
N HIS A 263 -2.98 4.14 2.75
CA HIS A 263 -2.44 5.24 1.94
C HIS A 263 -2.66 5.08 0.42
N LYS A 264 -3.46 4.11 0.00
CA LYS A 264 -3.94 3.93 -1.39
C LYS A 264 -5.46 4.08 -1.41
N THR A 265 -6.18 2.99 -1.19
CA THR A 265 -7.65 2.91 -1.27
C THR A 265 -8.36 3.90 -0.33
N PHE A 266 -7.83 4.14 0.87
CA PHE A 266 -8.52 4.92 1.90
C PHE A 266 -8.00 6.36 2.05
N ALA A 267 -7.42 6.91 0.99
CA ALA A 267 -7.09 8.34 0.83
C ALA A 267 -6.25 8.95 1.96
N THR A 268 -5.38 8.17 2.60
CA THR A 268 -4.45 8.73 3.59
C THR A 268 -3.11 9.09 2.94
N PRO A 269 -2.29 9.99 3.51
CA PRO A 269 -1.06 10.43 2.88
C PRO A 269 -0.08 9.29 2.59
N HIS A 270 0.41 9.20 1.34
CA HIS A 270 1.49 8.29 0.94
C HIS A 270 2.86 8.81 1.40
N GLY A 271 3.09 10.10 1.25
CA GLY A 271 4.26 10.82 1.74
C GLY A 271 5.61 10.34 1.21
N GLY A 272 5.64 9.71 0.05
CA GLY A 272 6.88 9.20 -0.54
C GLY A 272 7.52 8.04 0.25
N GLY A 273 6.75 7.36 1.11
CA GLY A 273 7.18 6.16 1.84
C GLY A 273 7.39 6.31 3.35
N GLY A 274 6.75 7.27 4.00
CA GLY A 274 6.86 7.48 5.46
C GLY A 274 5.58 7.28 6.24
N PRO A 275 4.52 8.06 6.00
CA PRO A 275 3.33 8.11 6.84
C PRO A 275 2.26 7.07 6.46
N GLY A 276 2.61 6.03 5.73
CA GLY A 276 1.68 4.97 5.36
C GLY A 276 1.22 4.11 6.53
N ALA A 277 0.20 3.29 6.29
CA ALA A 277 -0.20 2.21 7.18
C ALA A 277 -0.79 1.05 6.37
N GLY A 278 -0.68 -0.15 6.93
CA GLY A 278 -1.34 -1.34 6.44
C GLY A 278 -2.42 -1.78 7.43
N ALA A 279 -3.45 -2.45 6.92
CA ALA A 279 -4.37 -3.23 7.72
C ALA A 279 -4.36 -4.66 7.20
N VAL A 280 -4.46 -5.64 8.09
CA VAL A 280 -4.55 -7.06 7.72
C VAL A 280 -5.79 -7.65 8.32
N GLY A 281 -6.66 -8.19 7.46
CA GLY A 281 -7.88 -8.88 7.85
C GLY A 281 -7.79 -10.36 7.61
N CYS A 282 -8.58 -11.15 8.33
CA CYS A 282 -8.63 -12.59 8.15
C CYS A 282 -10.01 -13.17 8.48
N LYS A 283 -10.20 -14.40 8.03
CA LYS A 283 -11.37 -15.20 8.41
C LYS A 283 -11.22 -15.69 9.84
N ASP A 284 -12.37 -16.02 10.47
CA ASP A 284 -12.49 -16.36 11.90
C ASP A 284 -11.48 -17.43 12.36
N PHE A 285 -11.24 -18.45 11.54
CA PHE A 285 -10.31 -19.53 11.90
C PHE A 285 -8.82 -19.11 11.94
N LEU A 286 -8.49 -17.91 11.45
CA LEU A 286 -7.15 -17.31 11.52
C LEU A 286 -7.04 -16.23 12.61
N ARG A 287 -8.14 -15.88 13.27
CA ARG A 287 -8.21 -14.79 14.26
C ARG A 287 -7.18 -14.94 15.38
N GLU A 288 -6.99 -16.15 15.90
CA GLU A 288 -6.04 -16.43 16.98
C GLU A 288 -4.58 -16.13 16.63
N TYR A 289 -4.25 -16.05 15.32
CA TYR A 289 -2.90 -15.76 14.82
C TYR A 289 -2.66 -14.29 14.51
N LEU A 290 -3.70 -13.43 14.60
CA LEU A 290 -3.53 -11.98 14.37
C LEU A 290 -2.52 -11.39 15.36
N PRO A 291 -1.66 -10.47 14.92
CA PRO A 291 -0.73 -9.79 15.82
C PRO A 291 -1.46 -9.02 16.91
N HIS A 292 -1.10 -9.28 18.14
CA HIS A 292 -1.59 -8.55 19.31
C HIS A 292 -0.60 -7.46 19.73
N SER A 293 -1.10 -6.41 20.38
CA SER A 293 -0.24 -5.36 20.94
C SER A 293 0.67 -5.95 22.02
N ALA A 294 1.93 -5.48 22.11
CA ALA A 294 2.84 -5.82 23.21
C ALA A 294 2.31 -5.52 24.62
N LEU A 295 1.19 -4.79 24.69
CA LEU A 295 0.47 -4.52 25.94
C LEU A 295 -0.52 -5.65 26.31
N ALA A 296 -0.76 -6.60 25.42
CA ALA A 296 -1.46 -7.84 25.76
C ALA A 296 -0.46 -8.76 26.44
N GLU A 297 -0.71 -9.11 27.70
CA GLU A 297 0.20 -9.90 28.55
C GLU A 297 0.26 -11.38 28.17
N GLU A 298 -0.25 -11.79 27.00
CA GLU A 298 -0.30 -13.19 26.57
C GLU A 298 0.96 -13.58 25.80
N PRO A 299 1.78 -14.50 26.34
CA PRO A 299 2.96 -15.01 25.63
C PRO A 299 2.54 -15.90 24.46
N GLY A 300 3.16 -15.72 23.32
CA GLY A 300 3.01 -16.59 22.14
C GLY A 300 2.38 -15.96 20.92
N HIS A 301 1.87 -14.72 21.01
CA HIS A 301 1.34 -14.02 19.87
C HIS A 301 2.42 -13.28 19.07
N ILE A 302 2.28 -13.27 17.74
CA ILE A 302 3.16 -12.47 16.89
C ILE A 302 2.94 -10.98 17.17
N GLN A 303 4.03 -10.25 17.19
CA GLN A 303 4.05 -8.81 17.13
C GLN A 303 4.88 -8.41 15.91
N VAL A 304 4.28 -7.70 14.96
CA VAL A 304 4.99 -7.27 13.74
C VAL A 304 5.48 -5.83 13.84
N ARG A 305 4.89 -5.04 14.75
CA ARG A 305 5.29 -3.66 15.02
C ARG A 305 4.96 -3.26 16.44
N GLY A 306 5.61 -2.19 16.93
CA GLY A 306 5.27 -1.58 18.21
C GLY A 306 3.88 -0.96 18.21
N PHE A 307 3.23 -0.94 19.36
CA PHE A 307 1.91 -0.38 19.61
C PHE A 307 0.79 -1.07 18.82
N ARG A 308 -0.25 -0.31 18.49
CA ARG A 308 -1.41 -0.73 17.70
C ARG A 308 -1.34 -0.22 16.25
N GLY A 309 -0.13 0.03 15.75
CA GLY A 309 0.11 0.58 14.42
C GLY A 309 0.07 2.12 14.38
N ASN A 310 -0.17 2.67 13.19
CA ASN A 310 -0.21 4.11 12.94
C ASN A 310 -1.61 4.69 13.23
N PHE A 311 -1.94 4.91 14.49
CA PHE A 311 -3.29 5.28 14.92
C PHE A 311 -3.87 6.47 14.15
N LEU A 312 -3.13 7.57 13.99
CA LEU A 312 -3.64 8.76 13.29
C LEU A 312 -3.88 8.53 11.78
N VAL A 313 -3.24 7.53 11.18
CA VAL A 313 -3.57 7.10 9.81
C VAL A 313 -4.89 6.34 9.79
N VAL A 314 -5.17 5.52 10.81
CA VAL A 314 -6.47 4.84 10.96
C VAL A 314 -7.59 5.86 11.17
N VAL A 315 -7.35 6.93 11.96
CA VAL A 315 -8.33 8.03 12.13
C VAL A 315 -8.66 8.66 10.78
N ARG A 316 -7.67 8.95 9.93
CA ARG A 316 -7.89 9.51 8.59
C ARG A 316 -8.69 8.55 7.71
N ALA A 317 -8.31 7.28 7.67
CA ALA A 317 -9.03 6.26 6.90
C ALA A 317 -10.48 6.11 7.35
N LEU A 318 -10.73 6.13 8.66
CA LEU A 318 -12.09 6.09 9.20
C LEU A 318 -12.89 7.35 8.83
N ALA A 319 -12.28 8.54 8.91
CA ALA A 319 -12.92 9.79 8.48
C ALA A 319 -13.31 9.74 7.00
N TYR A 320 -12.43 9.24 6.13
CA TYR A 320 -12.71 9.00 4.72
C TYR A 320 -13.93 8.06 4.53
N LEU A 321 -13.93 6.91 5.21
CA LEU A 321 -15.03 5.94 5.12
C LEU A 321 -16.37 6.54 5.59
N LEU A 322 -16.36 7.28 6.69
CA LEU A 322 -17.56 7.95 7.21
C LEU A 322 -18.06 9.07 6.29
N THR A 323 -17.14 9.76 5.60
CA THR A 323 -17.49 10.82 4.64
C THR A 323 -18.16 10.25 3.39
N LEU A 324 -17.64 9.15 2.85
CA LEU A 324 -18.22 8.50 1.67
C LEU A 324 -19.54 7.78 1.99
N GLY A 325 -19.60 7.11 3.13
CA GLY A 325 -20.74 6.28 3.48
C GLY A 325 -20.96 5.09 2.53
N LYS A 326 -22.08 4.43 2.68
CA LYS A 326 -22.40 3.20 1.93
C LYS A 326 -22.63 3.44 0.44
N GLU A 327 -23.04 4.64 0.04
CA GLU A 327 -23.27 5.03 -1.34
C GLU A 327 -21.95 5.47 -2.02
N GLY A 328 -21.15 6.29 -1.33
CA GLY A 328 -19.91 6.83 -1.91
C GLY A 328 -18.78 5.82 -2.04
N ILE A 329 -18.75 4.76 -1.22
CA ILE A 329 -17.72 3.72 -1.31
C ILE A 329 -17.77 2.98 -2.65
N PRO A 330 -18.89 2.38 -3.10
CA PRO A 330 -18.96 1.76 -4.42
C PRO A 330 -18.84 2.79 -5.55
N GLU A 331 -19.41 4.00 -5.41
CA GLU A 331 -19.28 5.06 -6.39
C GLU A 331 -17.81 5.43 -6.65
N ALA A 332 -16.97 5.49 -5.62
CA ALA A 332 -15.54 5.72 -5.78
C ALA A 332 -14.87 4.62 -6.61
N ALA A 333 -15.18 3.34 -6.37
CA ALA A 333 -14.65 2.23 -7.14
C ALA A 333 -15.12 2.26 -8.60
N GLU A 334 -16.40 2.51 -8.84
CA GLU A 334 -16.99 2.61 -10.20
C GLU A 334 -16.36 3.76 -10.98
N ASN A 335 -16.19 4.94 -10.36
CA ASN A 335 -15.55 6.08 -11.00
C ASN A 335 -14.06 5.84 -11.28
N ALA A 336 -13.34 5.15 -10.41
CA ALA A 336 -11.95 4.78 -10.66
C ALA A 336 -11.83 3.88 -11.92
N VAL A 337 -12.73 2.91 -12.07
CA VAL A 337 -12.80 2.03 -13.26
C VAL A 337 -13.22 2.82 -14.49
N LEU A 338 -14.21 3.70 -14.38
CA LEU A 338 -14.66 4.55 -15.48
C LEU A 338 -13.54 5.45 -16.00
N ASN A 339 -12.84 6.13 -15.10
CA ASN A 339 -11.74 7.04 -15.43
C ASN A 339 -10.57 6.31 -16.11
N ALA A 340 -10.21 5.12 -15.64
CA ALA A 340 -9.17 4.31 -16.28
C ALA A 340 -9.54 3.91 -17.71
N ASN A 341 -10.76 3.43 -17.92
CA ASN A 341 -11.24 3.06 -19.26
C ASN A 341 -11.37 4.28 -20.18
N TYR A 342 -11.82 5.43 -19.66
CA TYR A 342 -11.90 6.67 -20.43
C TYR A 342 -10.51 7.09 -20.92
N LEU A 343 -9.53 7.17 -20.02
CA LEU A 343 -8.15 7.57 -20.35
C LEU A 343 -7.52 6.58 -21.34
N MET A 344 -7.66 5.27 -21.10
CA MET A 344 -7.17 4.23 -22.01
C MET A 344 -7.78 4.39 -23.42
N ALA A 345 -9.08 4.62 -23.53
CA ALA A 345 -9.75 4.84 -24.80
C ALA A 345 -9.24 6.08 -25.55
N LYS A 346 -8.91 7.17 -24.83
CA LYS A 346 -8.32 8.39 -25.40
C LYS A 346 -6.90 8.18 -25.89
N LEU A 347 -6.11 7.35 -25.21
CA LEU A 347 -4.71 7.09 -25.55
C LEU A 347 -4.53 6.03 -26.64
N LYS A 348 -5.51 5.13 -26.83
CA LYS A 348 -5.46 3.98 -27.74
C LYS A 348 -5.14 4.33 -29.20
N GLY A 349 -5.45 5.54 -29.66
CA GLY A 349 -5.12 6.00 -31.02
C GLY A 349 -3.63 6.28 -31.23
N THR A 350 -2.88 6.51 -30.16
CA THR A 350 -1.45 6.88 -30.21
C THR A 350 -0.58 5.79 -29.60
N PHE A 351 -1.06 5.13 -28.55
CA PHE A 351 -0.33 4.09 -27.82
C PHE A 351 -1.09 2.76 -27.87
N THR A 352 -0.38 1.66 -27.72
CA THR A 352 -0.96 0.31 -27.73
C THR A 352 -1.20 -0.15 -26.28
N PRO A 353 -2.44 -0.41 -25.83
CA PRO A 353 -2.68 -1.09 -24.58
C PRO A 353 -2.08 -2.51 -24.60
N ALA A 354 -1.45 -2.94 -23.53
CA ALA A 354 -0.90 -4.29 -23.41
C ALA A 354 -2.03 -5.35 -23.53
N TYR A 355 -3.21 -5.02 -23.02
CA TYR A 355 -4.43 -5.82 -23.17
C TYR A 355 -5.55 -4.93 -23.72
N ASP A 356 -5.98 -5.18 -24.96
CA ASP A 356 -7.04 -4.40 -25.62
C ASP A 356 -8.43 -4.90 -25.20
N ARG A 357 -8.78 -4.62 -23.95
CA ARG A 357 -10.09 -4.96 -23.36
C ARG A 357 -10.42 -3.95 -22.24
N LEU A 358 -11.64 -3.98 -21.69
CA LEU A 358 -11.98 -3.20 -20.53
C LEU A 358 -11.03 -3.54 -19.37
N CYS A 359 -10.46 -2.51 -18.77
CA CYS A 359 -9.62 -2.60 -17.57
C CYS A 359 -10.44 -2.26 -16.31
N MET A 360 -9.87 -2.57 -15.17
CA MET A 360 -10.36 -2.09 -13.88
C MET A 360 -9.84 -0.66 -13.64
N HIS A 361 -9.29 -0.34 -12.49
CA HIS A 361 -8.86 1.01 -12.10
C HIS A 361 -7.55 1.50 -12.72
N GLU A 362 -6.81 0.61 -13.36
CA GLU A 362 -5.50 0.89 -13.99
C GLU A 362 -5.36 0.10 -15.28
N PHE A 363 -4.42 0.52 -16.13
CA PHE A 363 -4.07 -0.16 -17.37
C PHE A 363 -2.59 0.03 -17.71
N VAL A 364 -2.08 -0.82 -18.59
CA VAL A 364 -0.68 -0.79 -19.03
C VAL A 364 -0.62 -0.53 -20.54
N LEU A 365 0.24 0.39 -20.95
CA LEU A 365 0.60 0.63 -22.34
C LEU A 365 1.92 -0.10 -22.65
N ASP A 366 1.96 -0.80 -23.78
CA ASP A 366 3.17 -1.41 -24.31
C ASP A 366 3.78 -0.50 -25.40
N LEU A 367 4.94 0.08 -25.09
CA LEU A 367 5.67 0.98 -25.99
C LEU A 367 6.76 0.27 -26.81
N SER A 368 6.82 -1.07 -26.81
CA SER A 368 7.83 -1.84 -27.54
C SER A 368 7.79 -1.55 -29.03
N GLY A 369 6.58 -1.41 -29.62
CA GLY A 369 6.39 -1.03 -31.01
C GLY A 369 6.97 0.36 -31.31
N LEU A 370 6.61 1.34 -30.51
CA LEU A 370 7.10 2.73 -30.63
C LEU A 370 8.64 2.76 -30.54
N LYS A 371 9.21 2.07 -29.57
CA LYS A 371 10.68 2.00 -29.42
C LYS A 371 11.36 1.37 -30.63
N LYS A 372 10.78 0.30 -31.17
CA LYS A 372 11.33 -0.39 -32.35
C LYS A 372 11.31 0.50 -33.59
N GLU A 373 10.25 1.29 -33.78
CA GLU A 373 10.06 2.14 -34.96
C GLU A 373 10.83 3.44 -34.89
N THR A 374 10.89 4.06 -33.72
CA THR A 374 11.40 5.45 -33.55
C THR A 374 12.63 5.55 -32.66
N GLY A 375 12.93 4.53 -31.87
CA GLY A 375 13.96 4.58 -30.81
C GLY A 375 13.49 5.21 -29.49
N VAL A 376 12.23 5.73 -29.43
CA VAL A 376 11.68 6.37 -28.24
C VAL A 376 11.24 5.30 -27.23
N SER A 377 11.83 5.33 -26.04
CA SER A 377 11.55 4.40 -24.95
C SER A 377 10.44 4.91 -24.02
N ALA A 378 9.94 4.03 -23.13
CA ALA A 378 9.03 4.41 -22.05
C ALA A 378 9.62 5.51 -21.15
N LEU A 379 10.94 5.48 -20.90
CA LEU A 379 11.64 6.52 -20.15
C LEU A 379 11.62 7.89 -20.88
N ASP A 380 11.76 7.91 -22.19
CA ASP A 380 11.71 9.16 -22.96
C ASP A 380 10.30 9.78 -22.92
N VAL A 381 9.25 8.97 -23.05
CA VAL A 381 7.87 9.41 -22.89
C VAL A 381 7.63 9.95 -21.47
N ALA A 382 8.09 9.23 -20.44
CA ALA A 382 7.95 9.67 -19.05
C ALA A 382 8.65 11.02 -18.79
N LYS A 383 9.84 11.24 -19.36
CA LYS A 383 10.56 12.53 -19.26
C LYS A 383 9.82 13.65 -19.98
N SER A 384 9.24 13.35 -21.14
CA SER A 384 8.44 14.33 -21.88
C SER A 384 7.18 14.75 -21.09
N LEU A 385 6.55 13.83 -20.36
CA LEU A 385 5.44 14.16 -19.49
C LEU A 385 5.85 15.11 -18.34
N ILE A 386 7.07 14.95 -17.80
CA ILE A 386 7.60 15.90 -16.79
C ILE A 386 7.74 17.30 -17.38
N ASP A 387 8.19 17.41 -18.63
CA ASP A 387 8.33 18.71 -19.31
C ASP A 387 6.96 19.40 -19.51
N GLU A 388 5.89 18.61 -19.65
CA GLU A 388 4.51 19.11 -19.73
C GLU A 388 3.85 19.30 -18.32
N GLY A 389 4.59 19.11 -17.24
CA GLY A 389 4.10 19.29 -15.87
C GLY A 389 3.25 18.15 -15.33
N ILE A 390 3.28 16.99 -15.98
CA ILE A 390 2.56 15.78 -15.56
C ILE A 390 3.52 14.84 -14.82
N HIS A 391 3.11 14.33 -13.66
CA HIS A 391 3.87 13.27 -13.00
C HIS A 391 3.89 12.02 -13.90
N PRO A 392 5.07 11.43 -14.19
CA PRO A 392 5.14 10.29 -15.08
C PRO A 392 4.44 9.05 -14.48
N PRO A 393 3.80 8.22 -15.32
CA PRO A 393 3.30 6.92 -14.92
C PRO A 393 4.40 5.98 -14.44
N THR A 394 4.03 4.85 -13.85
CA THR A 394 4.99 3.80 -13.48
C THR A 394 5.60 3.18 -14.74
N MET A 395 6.92 3.14 -14.81
CA MET A 395 7.68 2.63 -15.96
C MET A 395 8.21 1.23 -15.69
N TYR A 396 8.33 0.42 -16.78
CA TYR A 396 8.96 -0.91 -16.76
C TYR A 396 8.34 -1.88 -15.74
N PHE A 397 7.10 -1.67 -15.41
CA PHE A 397 6.32 -2.51 -14.53
C PHE A 397 4.86 -2.59 -15.04
N PRO A 398 4.18 -3.76 -14.97
CA PRO A 398 4.68 -5.06 -14.49
C PRO A 398 5.68 -5.70 -15.46
N LEU A 399 6.56 -6.59 -14.95
CA LEU A 399 7.68 -7.16 -15.71
C LEU A 399 7.27 -8.01 -16.91
N ILE A 400 6.02 -8.46 -16.97
CA ILE A 400 5.46 -9.22 -18.09
C ILE A 400 5.19 -8.36 -19.34
N VAL A 401 5.23 -7.03 -19.23
CA VAL A 401 5.07 -6.08 -20.34
C VAL A 401 6.39 -5.31 -20.55
N HIS A 402 6.96 -5.44 -21.75
CA HIS A 402 8.16 -4.69 -22.10
C HIS A 402 7.84 -3.22 -22.41
N GLU A 403 8.79 -2.30 -22.10
CA GLU A 403 8.58 -0.86 -22.29
C GLU A 403 7.21 -0.39 -21.75
N ALA A 404 6.84 -0.91 -20.56
CA ALA A 404 5.56 -0.62 -19.94
C ALA A 404 5.48 0.82 -19.44
N LEU A 405 4.31 1.45 -19.64
CA LEU A 405 3.81 2.58 -18.87
C LEU A 405 2.49 2.17 -18.23
N MET A 406 2.42 2.20 -16.91
CA MET A 406 1.23 1.81 -16.15
C MET A 406 0.58 3.04 -15.55
N LEU A 407 -0.71 3.23 -15.82
CA LEU A 407 -1.49 4.40 -15.45
C LEU A 407 -2.66 4.02 -14.55
N GLU A 408 -2.81 4.77 -13.46
CA GLU A 408 -3.95 4.72 -12.55
C GLU A 408 -4.45 6.16 -12.31
N PRO A 409 -5.52 6.61 -12.99
CA PRO A 409 -5.98 8.00 -12.89
C PRO A 409 -6.68 8.32 -11.58
N THR A 410 -7.23 7.34 -10.89
CA THR A 410 -8.09 7.41 -9.71
C THR A 410 -9.49 8.02 -9.98
N GLU A 411 -10.39 7.89 -9.00
CA GLU A 411 -11.74 8.48 -9.05
C GLU A 411 -11.75 9.98 -8.77
N THR A 412 -10.65 10.53 -8.24
CA THR A 412 -10.59 11.94 -7.83
C THR A 412 -10.32 12.90 -8.96
N GLU A 413 -10.00 12.39 -10.15
CA GLU A 413 -9.78 13.22 -11.35
C GLU A 413 -11.08 13.38 -12.14
N GLY A 414 -11.28 14.63 -12.63
CA GLY A 414 -12.39 14.94 -13.54
C GLY A 414 -12.04 14.70 -15.00
N PRO A 415 -13.05 14.62 -15.89
CA PRO A 415 -12.84 14.41 -17.33
C PRO A 415 -11.96 15.49 -17.99
N GLU A 416 -11.95 16.70 -17.43
CA GLU A 416 -11.17 17.84 -17.93
C GLU A 416 -9.68 17.67 -17.65
N THR A 417 -9.32 16.91 -16.60
CA THR A 417 -7.93 16.59 -16.25
C THR A 417 -7.39 15.43 -17.08
N LEU A 418 -8.25 14.45 -17.33
CA LEU A 418 -7.92 13.23 -18.08
C LEU A 418 -7.78 13.49 -19.58
#